data_89d78103a74d5dbdd6d4d63d2c529f0d
#
_entry.id   89d78103a74d5dbdd6d4d63d2c529f0d
#
_cell.length_a   1.000
_cell.length_b   1.000
_cell.length_c   1.000
_cell.angle_alpha   90.00
_cell.angle_beta   90.00
_cell.angle_gamma   90.00
#
_symmetry.space_group_name_H-M   'P 1'
#
loop_
_entity.id
_entity.type
_entity.pdbx_description
1 polymer ?
#
loop_
_entity_poly.entity_id
_entity_poly.type
_entity_poly.pdbx_seq_one_letter_code
_entity_poly.pdbx_strand_id
1 'polypeptide(L)'
;MSEKSSRREFIDRSLRIAGLVGIGGAAGVLARRAASNTVFQVDPAKCAACDLCRTSCVLSHSAVKAVNVFNECGYCQLCPAYYDVTSMPDEMGLPTGKVCPQDALKRRVVGKIDEEDPNNNYYEYVVDESLCDGCGKCVKACKPPAGNGALRLEVRYDRCLECDSCSIQIACPENAIVRISTPGLPPVEEHGETHPTA
;
A
#
# COMPACT_ATOMS: atom_id res chain seq x y z
N MET A 1 29.86 24.72 56.98
CA MET A 1 30.99 23.84 56.57
C MET A 1 30.92 23.67 55.04
N SER A 2 31.83 24.34 54.34
CA SER A 2 31.87 24.26 52.84
C SER A 2 32.77 23.12 52.46
N GLU A 3 32.21 22.07 51.93
CA GLU A 3 32.90 20.90 51.44
C GLU A 3 33.62 21.27 50.12
N LYS A 4 34.93 21.32 50.17
CA LYS A 4 35.76 21.60 48.98
C LYS A 4 35.73 20.38 48.07
N SER A 5 34.86 20.38 47.07
CA SER A 5 34.82 19.37 46.01
C SER A 5 36.18 19.32 45.30
N SER A 6 36.82 18.18 45.28
CA SER A 6 38.09 17.95 44.59
C SER A 6 37.88 18.07 43.07
N ARG A 7 38.89 18.67 42.36
CA ARG A 7 38.86 18.78 40.88
C ARG A 7 38.53 17.46 40.19
N ARG A 8 38.93 16.35 40.77
CA ARG A 8 38.69 15.00 40.28
C ARG A 8 37.21 14.60 40.41
N GLU A 9 36.55 14.92 41.52
CA GLU A 9 35.11 14.68 41.72
C GLU A 9 34.25 15.54 40.80
N PHE A 10 34.67 16.78 40.55
CA PHE A 10 33.98 17.65 39.60
C PHE A 10 34.03 17.10 38.17
N ILE A 11 35.21 16.64 37.72
CA ILE A 11 35.37 16.03 36.38
C ILE A 11 34.53 14.74 36.26
N ASP A 12 34.55 13.90 37.27
CA ASP A 12 33.80 12.63 37.25
C ASP A 12 32.28 12.83 37.22
N ARG A 13 31.78 13.81 38.00
CA ARG A 13 30.36 14.21 37.94
C ARG A 13 29.99 14.84 36.59
N SER A 14 30.86 15.68 36.04
CA SER A 14 30.58 16.30 34.73
C SER A 14 30.53 15.27 33.60
N LEU A 15 31.43 14.27 33.61
CA LEU A 15 31.43 13.18 32.63
C LEU A 15 30.17 12.28 32.75
N ARG A 16 29.74 11.99 33.97
CA ARG A 16 28.48 11.23 34.19
C ARG A 16 27.26 11.99 33.71
N ILE A 17 27.17 13.30 33.98
CA ILE A 17 26.06 14.13 33.51
C ILE A 17 26.07 14.22 31.97
N ALA A 18 27.24 14.45 31.36
CA ALA A 18 27.38 14.50 29.91
C ALA A 18 26.97 13.15 29.25
N GLY A 19 27.37 12.03 29.85
CA GLY A 19 26.96 10.69 29.42
C GLY A 19 25.44 10.49 29.48
N LEU A 20 24.81 10.86 30.60
CA LEU A 20 23.36 10.76 30.76
C LEU A 20 22.59 11.65 29.78
N VAL A 21 23.05 12.89 29.55
CA VAL A 21 22.45 13.80 28.57
C VAL A 21 22.62 13.27 27.15
N GLY A 22 23.79 12.69 26.83
CA GLY A 22 24.03 12.07 25.52
C GLY A 22 23.11 10.87 25.24
N ILE A 23 22.99 9.95 26.22
CA ILE A 23 22.10 8.77 26.10
C ILE A 23 20.63 9.20 26.08
N GLY A 24 20.23 10.10 26.98
CA GLY A 24 18.85 10.61 27.02
C GLY A 24 18.48 11.39 25.77
N GLY A 25 19.39 12.18 25.22
CA GLY A 25 19.19 12.89 23.97
C GLY A 25 19.03 11.94 22.78
N ALA A 26 19.89 10.92 22.67
CA ALA A 26 19.78 9.90 21.63
C ALA A 26 18.48 9.10 21.73
N ALA A 27 18.10 8.67 22.94
CA ALA A 27 16.83 7.99 23.19
C ALA A 27 15.62 8.86 22.85
N GLY A 28 15.66 10.16 23.17
CA GLY A 28 14.61 11.11 22.81
C GLY A 28 14.45 11.32 21.30
N VAL A 29 15.56 11.35 20.57
CA VAL A 29 15.53 11.41 19.09
C VAL A 29 14.97 10.14 18.48
N LEU A 30 15.37 8.96 19.00
CA LEU A 30 14.85 7.68 18.56
C LEU A 30 13.35 7.55 18.87
N ALA A 31 12.90 7.95 20.07
CA ALA A 31 11.50 7.96 20.45
C ALA A 31 10.66 8.90 19.58
N ARG A 32 11.19 10.08 19.21
CA ARG A 32 10.52 10.99 18.26
C ARG A 32 10.40 10.39 16.86
N ARG A 33 11.40 9.64 16.38
CA ARG A 33 11.34 8.93 15.09
C ARG A 33 10.35 7.78 15.11
N ALA A 34 10.29 7.04 16.21
CA ALA A 34 9.30 5.98 16.41
C ALA A 34 7.87 6.51 16.55
N ALA A 35 7.69 7.74 17.02
CA ALA A 35 6.38 8.39 17.15
C ALA A 35 5.95 9.20 15.92
N SER A 36 6.67 9.13 14.81
CA SER A 36 6.25 9.78 13.57
C SER A 36 5.05 9.00 12.99
N ASN A 37 3.82 9.51 13.21
CA ASN A 37 2.58 9.00 12.62
C ASN A 37 2.57 9.26 11.10
N THR A 38 3.57 8.72 10.39
CA THR A 38 3.66 8.81 8.95
C THR A 38 3.71 7.40 8.37
N VAL A 39 2.96 7.16 7.31
CA VAL A 39 2.94 5.89 6.58
C VAL A 39 3.36 6.11 5.14
N PHE A 40 3.90 5.07 4.52
CA PHE A 40 4.12 5.09 3.09
C PHE A 40 2.79 4.94 2.35
N GLN A 41 2.60 5.73 1.30
CA GLN A 41 1.44 5.63 0.42
C GLN A 41 1.84 5.88 -1.03
N VAL A 42 1.04 5.36 -1.96
CA VAL A 42 1.21 5.57 -3.40
C VAL A 42 0.48 6.85 -3.79
N ASP A 43 1.18 7.78 -4.43
CA ASP A 43 0.57 8.92 -5.10
C ASP A 43 -0.02 8.45 -6.44
N PRO A 44 -1.36 8.37 -6.59
CA PRO A 44 -1.98 7.85 -7.79
C PRO A 44 -1.74 8.72 -9.02
N ALA A 45 -1.50 10.03 -8.83
CA ALA A 45 -1.22 10.95 -9.93
C ALA A 45 0.14 10.69 -10.59
N LYS A 46 1.13 10.24 -9.79
CA LYS A 46 2.47 9.92 -10.27
C LYS A 46 2.63 8.45 -10.68
N CYS A 47 1.82 7.57 -10.14
CA CYS A 47 1.99 6.13 -10.31
C CYS A 47 1.84 5.70 -11.77
N ALA A 48 2.88 5.12 -12.36
CA ALA A 48 2.86 4.56 -13.72
C ALA A 48 2.28 3.14 -13.80
N ALA A 49 1.98 2.49 -12.67
CA ALA A 49 1.56 1.09 -12.58
C ALA A 49 2.54 0.13 -13.28
N CYS A 50 3.85 0.27 -13.00
CA CYS A 50 4.96 -0.35 -13.71
C CYS A 50 5.37 -1.75 -13.20
N ASP A 51 4.64 -2.36 -12.27
CA ASP A 51 4.88 -3.69 -11.66
C ASP A 51 6.03 -3.74 -10.62
N LEU A 52 6.86 -2.72 -10.48
CA LEU A 52 8.01 -2.75 -9.56
C LEU A 52 7.61 -2.87 -8.07
N CYS A 53 6.41 -2.45 -7.70
CA CYS A 53 5.92 -2.60 -6.31
C CYS A 53 5.83 -4.06 -5.88
N ARG A 54 5.51 -4.97 -6.81
CA ARG A 54 5.44 -6.40 -6.57
C ARG A 54 6.81 -7.01 -6.29
N THR A 55 7.81 -6.63 -7.08
CA THR A 55 9.13 -7.27 -7.09
C THR A 55 10.13 -6.62 -6.14
N SER A 56 9.92 -5.34 -5.77
CA SER A 56 10.87 -4.59 -4.94
C SER A 56 10.50 -4.57 -3.46
N CYS A 57 9.30 -5.05 -3.07
CA CYS A 57 8.95 -5.17 -1.66
C CYS A 57 9.80 -6.26 -0.99
N VAL A 58 10.20 -6.02 0.27
CA VAL A 58 10.93 -7.02 1.08
C VAL A 58 10.05 -8.21 1.49
N LEU A 59 8.73 -8.02 1.47
CA LEU A 59 7.76 -9.07 1.75
C LEU A 59 7.58 -9.98 0.53
N SER A 60 7.39 -11.28 0.75
CA SER A 60 7.08 -12.26 -0.30
C SER A 60 5.81 -11.91 -1.06
N HIS A 61 4.81 -11.38 -0.36
CA HIS A 61 3.63 -10.74 -0.91
C HIS A 61 3.69 -9.25 -0.60
N SER A 62 3.84 -8.42 -1.62
CA SER A 62 3.96 -6.97 -1.47
C SER A 62 2.82 -6.38 -0.61
N ALA A 63 3.18 -5.43 0.26
CA ALA A 63 2.19 -4.63 1.00
C ALA A 63 1.38 -3.69 0.08
N VAL A 64 1.83 -3.47 -1.15
CA VAL A 64 1.08 -2.68 -2.15
C VAL A 64 0.02 -3.55 -2.78
N LYS A 65 -1.23 -3.09 -2.75
CA LYS A 65 -2.40 -3.77 -3.29
C LYS A 65 -3.18 -2.85 -4.22
N ALA A 66 -3.88 -3.43 -5.18
CA ALA A 66 -4.87 -2.69 -5.93
C ALA A 66 -6.11 -2.48 -5.08
N VAL A 67 -6.70 -1.29 -5.16
CA VAL A 67 -7.93 -0.92 -4.45
C VAL A 67 -8.89 -0.27 -5.45
N ASN A 68 -10.18 -0.58 -5.34
CA ASN A 68 -11.21 0.07 -6.14
C ASN A 68 -11.89 1.17 -5.34
N VAL A 69 -11.86 2.38 -5.87
CA VAL A 69 -12.58 3.55 -5.32
C VAL A 69 -13.98 3.55 -5.91
N PHE A 70 -14.92 2.92 -5.21
CA PHE A 70 -16.25 2.62 -5.73
C PHE A 70 -17.06 3.87 -6.19
N ASN A 71 -16.91 4.99 -5.51
CA ASN A 71 -17.56 6.24 -5.91
C ASN A 71 -17.01 6.89 -7.19
N GLU A 72 -15.84 6.42 -7.65
CA GLU A 72 -15.25 6.81 -8.94
C GLU A 72 -15.43 5.72 -10.00
N CYS A 73 -15.91 4.53 -9.61
CA CYS A 73 -16.10 3.39 -10.50
C CYS A 73 -17.33 3.60 -11.41
N GLY A 74 -17.15 3.33 -12.70
CA GLY A 74 -18.25 3.42 -13.69
C GLY A 74 -19.15 2.18 -13.76
N TYR A 75 -18.91 1.13 -12.96
CA TYR A 75 -19.68 -0.12 -12.94
C TYR A 75 -19.85 -0.76 -14.32
N CYS A 76 -18.85 -0.62 -15.19
CA CYS A 76 -18.90 -1.01 -16.59
C CYS A 76 -19.19 -2.51 -16.76
N GLN A 77 -20.07 -2.86 -17.66
CA GLN A 77 -20.31 -4.26 -18.05
C GLN A 77 -19.03 -4.89 -18.62
N LEU A 78 -18.35 -4.18 -19.49
CA LEU A 78 -17.06 -4.55 -20.07
C LEU A 78 -15.96 -3.70 -19.45
N CYS A 79 -15.53 -4.08 -18.24
CA CYS A 79 -14.47 -3.36 -17.53
C CYS A 79 -13.09 -3.66 -18.13
N PRO A 80 -12.34 -2.67 -18.61
CA PRO A 80 -11.03 -2.88 -19.21
C PRO A 80 -9.98 -3.37 -18.22
N ALA A 81 -10.21 -3.15 -16.91
CA ALA A 81 -9.33 -3.67 -15.87
C ALA A 81 -9.56 -5.14 -15.55
N TYR A 82 -10.75 -5.66 -15.85
CA TYR A 82 -11.13 -7.05 -15.60
C TYR A 82 -10.87 -7.93 -16.83
N TYR A 83 -11.37 -7.49 -17.98
CA TYR A 83 -11.25 -8.23 -19.24
C TYR A 83 -10.00 -7.82 -20.01
N ASP A 84 -9.24 -8.79 -20.46
CA ASP A 84 -8.24 -8.56 -21.50
C ASP A 84 -8.94 -8.44 -22.86
N VAL A 85 -9.16 -7.20 -23.27
CA VAL A 85 -9.87 -6.87 -24.53
C VAL A 85 -9.14 -7.36 -25.80
N THR A 86 -7.90 -7.79 -25.65
CA THR A 86 -7.13 -8.40 -26.75
C THR A 86 -7.35 -9.91 -26.89
N SER A 87 -8.01 -10.52 -25.91
CA SER A 87 -8.31 -11.94 -25.93
C SER A 87 -9.45 -12.27 -26.89
N MET A 88 -9.50 -13.52 -27.35
CA MET A 88 -10.57 -13.99 -28.20
C MET A 88 -11.93 -13.87 -27.50
N PRO A 89 -12.98 -13.38 -28.17
CA PRO A 89 -14.31 -13.31 -27.61
C PRO A 89 -14.93 -14.72 -27.46
N ASP A 90 -15.83 -14.86 -26.47
CA ASP A 90 -16.70 -16.01 -26.33
C ASP A 90 -17.91 -15.96 -27.29
N GLU A 91 -18.84 -16.89 -27.16
CA GLU A 91 -20.07 -16.94 -27.97
C GLU A 91 -20.98 -15.72 -27.78
N MET A 92 -20.85 -15.02 -26.65
CA MET A 92 -21.60 -13.78 -26.35
C MET A 92 -20.82 -12.52 -26.76
N GLY A 93 -19.64 -12.66 -27.35
CA GLY A 93 -18.77 -11.56 -27.75
C GLY A 93 -17.97 -10.92 -26.60
N LEU A 94 -17.94 -11.56 -25.43
CA LEU A 94 -17.16 -11.08 -24.28
C LEU A 94 -15.73 -11.63 -24.34
N PRO A 95 -14.70 -10.81 -23.98
CA PRO A 95 -13.32 -11.30 -23.90
C PRO A 95 -13.19 -12.42 -22.87
N THR A 96 -12.53 -13.53 -23.26
CA THR A 96 -12.32 -14.68 -22.37
C THR A 96 -11.13 -14.52 -21.42
N GLY A 97 -10.18 -13.66 -21.79
CA GLY A 97 -9.00 -13.39 -20.99
C GLY A 97 -9.26 -12.41 -19.84
N LYS A 98 -8.49 -12.57 -18.76
CA LYS A 98 -8.49 -11.66 -17.61
C LYS A 98 -7.16 -10.90 -17.55
N VAL A 99 -7.25 -9.61 -17.22
CA VAL A 99 -6.07 -8.75 -17.02
C VAL A 99 -5.27 -9.16 -15.78
N CYS A 100 -5.95 -9.62 -14.73
CA CYS A 100 -5.29 -10.02 -13.49
C CYS A 100 -4.76 -11.45 -13.58
N PRO A 101 -3.42 -11.68 -13.54
CA PRO A 101 -2.84 -13.03 -13.63
C PRO A 101 -3.09 -13.87 -12.37
N GLN A 102 -3.37 -13.22 -11.24
CA GLN A 102 -3.66 -13.88 -9.96
C GLN A 102 -5.17 -14.07 -9.72
N ASP A 103 -6.00 -13.69 -10.69
CA ASP A 103 -7.46 -13.66 -10.53
C ASP A 103 -7.94 -12.93 -9.25
N ALA A 104 -7.17 -11.94 -8.81
CA ALA A 104 -7.50 -11.16 -7.60
C ALA A 104 -8.66 -10.19 -7.82
N LEU A 105 -8.92 -9.75 -9.05
CA LEU A 105 -10.04 -8.86 -9.35
C LEU A 105 -11.29 -9.69 -9.62
N LYS A 106 -12.28 -9.59 -8.75
CA LYS A 106 -13.54 -10.33 -8.82
C LYS A 106 -14.66 -9.43 -9.32
N ARG A 107 -15.54 -10.00 -10.16
CA ARG A 107 -16.73 -9.33 -10.68
C ARG A 107 -17.97 -9.86 -9.97
N ARG A 108 -18.83 -8.97 -9.50
CA ARG A 108 -20.12 -9.31 -8.94
C ARG A 108 -21.23 -8.40 -9.45
N VAL A 109 -22.42 -8.91 -9.60
CA VAL A 109 -23.60 -8.12 -9.94
C VAL A 109 -24.06 -7.35 -8.71
N VAL A 110 -24.29 -6.05 -8.83
CA VAL A 110 -24.80 -5.19 -7.75
C VAL A 110 -26.17 -4.62 -8.04
N GLY A 111 -26.63 -4.68 -9.28
CA GLY A 111 -27.96 -4.23 -9.68
C GLY A 111 -28.27 -4.61 -11.11
N LYS A 112 -29.53 -4.57 -11.46
CA LYS A 112 -30.00 -4.74 -12.84
C LYS A 112 -30.24 -3.38 -13.47
N ILE A 113 -29.89 -3.24 -14.75
CA ILE A 113 -30.22 -2.08 -15.56
C ILE A 113 -31.63 -2.27 -16.15
N ASP A 114 -31.92 -3.51 -16.58
CA ASP A 114 -33.20 -3.91 -17.12
C ASP A 114 -33.62 -5.24 -16.48
N GLU A 115 -34.85 -5.31 -15.96
CA GLU A 115 -35.35 -6.52 -15.34
C GLU A 115 -35.66 -7.63 -16.36
N GLU A 116 -35.93 -7.26 -17.62
CA GLU A 116 -36.26 -8.19 -18.70
C GLU A 116 -34.99 -8.78 -19.36
N ASP A 117 -33.85 -8.10 -19.30
CA ASP A 117 -32.58 -8.61 -19.84
C ASP A 117 -31.66 -9.11 -18.72
N PRO A 118 -31.47 -10.43 -18.57
CA PRO A 118 -30.63 -11.01 -17.52
C PRO A 118 -29.15 -10.64 -17.67
N ASN A 119 -28.72 -10.16 -18.83
CA ASN A 119 -27.32 -9.79 -19.11
C ASN A 119 -27.06 -8.31 -18.92
N ASN A 120 -28.09 -7.48 -18.78
CA ASN A 120 -27.95 -6.04 -18.63
C ASN A 120 -27.88 -5.65 -17.14
N ASN A 121 -26.69 -5.76 -16.55
CA ASN A 121 -26.48 -5.58 -15.13
C ASN A 121 -25.39 -4.53 -14.85
N TYR A 122 -25.48 -3.88 -13.69
CA TYR A 122 -24.38 -3.14 -13.10
C TYR A 122 -23.44 -4.11 -12.40
N TYR A 123 -22.15 -3.95 -12.64
CA TYR A 123 -21.12 -4.81 -12.06
C TYR A 123 -20.19 -4.05 -11.16
N GLU A 124 -19.92 -4.58 -9.99
CA GLU A 124 -18.89 -4.11 -9.10
C GLU A 124 -17.65 -5.01 -9.24
N TYR A 125 -16.50 -4.37 -9.18
CA TYR A 125 -15.21 -5.04 -9.27
C TYR A 125 -14.48 -4.92 -7.94
N VAL A 126 -14.36 -6.04 -7.22
CA VAL A 126 -13.76 -6.10 -5.89
C VAL A 126 -12.40 -6.77 -5.99
N VAL A 127 -11.40 -6.20 -5.32
CA VAL A 127 -10.05 -6.78 -5.26
C VAL A 127 -9.97 -7.71 -4.05
N ASP A 128 -9.63 -8.96 -4.29
CA ASP A 128 -9.20 -9.89 -3.24
C ASP A 128 -7.73 -9.60 -2.92
N GLU A 129 -7.50 -8.95 -1.79
CA GLU A 129 -6.17 -8.53 -1.39
C GLU A 129 -5.25 -9.70 -1.03
N SER A 130 -5.81 -10.86 -0.68
CA SER A 130 -5.03 -12.06 -0.37
C SER A 130 -4.36 -12.63 -1.61
N LEU A 131 -5.01 -12.50 -2.78
CA LEU A 131 -4.49 -12.93 -4.07
C LEU A 131 -3.73 -11.82 -4.80
N CYS A 132 -3.95 -10.55 -4.44
CA CYS A 132 -3.33 -9.42 -5.12
C CYS A 132 -1.84 -9.32 -4.76
N ASP A 133 -0.97 -9.35 -5.76
CA ASP A 133 0.48 -9.17 -5.61
C ASP A 133 0.96 -7.72 -5.84
N GLY A 134 0.06 -6.79 -6.20
CA GLY A 134 0.40 -5.39 -6.41
C GLY A 134 1.05 -5.08 -7.77
N CYS A 135 0.90 -5.95 -8.77
CA CYS A 135 1.50 -5.77 -10.10
C CYS A 135 0.99 -4.56 -10.89
N GLY A 136 -0.17 -4.01 -10.54
CA GLY A 136 -0.72 -2.80 -11.17
C GLY A 136 -1.32 -2.96 -12.56
N LYS A 137 -1.39 -4.17 -13.15
CA LYS A 137 -1.95 -4.37 -14.49
C LYS A 137 -3.39 -3.88 -14.62
N CYS A 138 -4.24 -4.22 -13.64
CA CYS A 138 -5.63 -3.73 -13.59
C CYS A 138 -5.72 -2.21 -13.43
N VAL A 139 -4.82 -1.62 -12.64
CA VAL A 139 -4.74 -0.17 -12.48
C VAL A 139 -4.35 0.51 -13.78
N LYS A 140 -3.36 -0.03 -14.49
CA LYS A 140 -2.92 0.48 -15.80
C LYS A 140 -4.06 0.41 -16.83
N ALA A 141 -4.80 -0.68 -16.85
CA ALA A 141 -5.92 -0.86 -17.78
C ALA A 141 -7.14 0.02 -17.43
N CYS A 142 -7.32 0.38 -16.15
CA CYS A 142 -8.40 1.28 -15.71
C CYS A 142 -8.10 2.75 -15.95
N LYS A 143 -6.87 3.11 -16.32
CA LYS A 143 -6.52 4.53 -16.59
C LYS A 143 -7.21 5.06 -17.85
N PRO A 144 -7.54 6.38 -17.88
CA PRO A 144 -8.02 7.02 -19.12
C PRO A 144 -7.03 6.86 -20.28
N PRO A 145 -7.50 6.71 -21.53
CA PRO A 145 -8.91 6.82 -21.95
C PRO A 145 -9.71 5.51 -21.85
N ALA A 146 -9.09 4.36 -21.52
CA ALA A 146 -9.77 3.06 -21.51
C ALA A 146 -10.74 2.89 -20.34
N GLY A 147 -10.44 3.47 -19.19
CA GLY A 147 -11.25 3.45 -17.98
C GLY A 147 -11.30 4.82 -17.31
N ASN A 148 -11.89 4.88 -16.12
CA ASN A 148 -12.09 6.12 -15.36
C ASN A 148 -11.06 6.34 -14.23
N GLY A 149 -10.11 5.44 -14.04
CA GLY A 149 -9.05 5.56 -13.04
C GLY A 149 -9.45 5.18 -11.61
N ALA A 150 -10.60 4.54 -11.43
CA ALA A 150 -11.08 4.12 -10.10
C ALA A 150 -10.19 3.08 -9.40
N LEU A 151 -9.48 2.24 -10.16
CA LEU A 151 -8.50 1.33 -9.60
C LEU A 151 -7.17 2.05 -9.37
N ARG A 152 -6.66 1.94 -8.14
CA ARG A 152 -5.40 2.55 -7.71
C ARG A 152 -4.54 1.53 -6.98
N LEU A 153 -3.23 1.79 -6.89
CA LEU A 153 -2.34 1.08 -6.00
C LEU A 153 -2.27 1.84 -4.68
N GLU A 154 -2.37 1.11 -3.58
CA GLU A 154 -2.22 1.65 -2.22
C GLU A 154 -1.29 0.76 -1.40
N VAL A 155 -0.51 1.38 -0.51
CA VAL A 155 0.23 0.63 0.51
C VAL A 155 -0.74 0.28 1.62
N ARG A 156 -0.91 -1.01 1.88
CA ARG A 156 -1.72 -1.50 3.01
C ARG A 156 -0.91 -1.40 4.28
N TYR A 157 -1.29 -0.47 5.13
CA TYR A 157 -0.53 -0.14 6.33
C TYR A 157 -0.53 -1.31 7.35
N ASP A 158 -1.59 -2.11 7.39
CA ASP A 158 -1.73 -3.33 8.19
C ASP A 158 -0.78 -4.47 7.76
N ARG A 159 -0.15 -4.35 6.59
CA ARG A 159 0.80 -5.31 6.01
C ARG A 159 2.19 -4.72 5.82
N CYS A 160 2.32 -3.40 5.88
CA CYS A 160 3.58 -2.70 5.64
C CYS A 160 4.46 -2.75 6.90
N LEU A 161 5.71 -3.21 6.75
CA LEU A 161 6.69 -3.25 7.84
C LEU A 161 7.30 -1.87 8.17
N GLU A 162 6.90 -0.82 7.45
CA GLU A 162 7.41 0.54 7.62
C GLU A 162 8.95 0.64 7.66
N CYS A 163 9.61 -0.05 6.74
CA CYS A 163 11.07 -0.05 6.61
C CYS A 163 11.60 1.40 6.57
N ASP A 164 12.66 1.71 7.31
CA ASP A 164 13.29 3.04 7.30
C ASP A 164 13.67 3.48 5.89
N SER A 165 14.15 2.53 5.09
CA SER A 165 14.51 2.69 3.68
C SER A 165 13.62 1.76 2.85
N CYS A 166 12.54 2.29 2.32
CA CYS A 166 11.57 1.50 1.56
C CYS A 166 12.15 1.13 0.19
N SER A 167 12.35 -0.18 -0.05
CA SER A 167 12.90 -0.68 -1.32
C SER A 167 12.02 -0.33 -2.52
N ILE A 168 10.68 -0.29 -2.34
CA ILE A 168 9.76 0.14 -3.40
C ILE A 168 9.95 1.62 -3.73
N GLN A 169 10.14 2.47 -2.71
CA GLN A 169 10.37 3.90 -2.90
C GLN A 169 11.65 4.15 -3.70
N ILE A 170 12.72 3.41 -3.39
CA ILE A 170 14.01 3.51 -4.09
C ILE A 170 13.88 3.03 -5.54
N ALA A 171 13.12 1.96 -5.77
CA ALA A 171 12.94 1.37 -7.10
C ALA A 171 11.91 2.11 -7.97
N CYS A 172 11.09 3.01 -7.39
CA CYS A 172 10.01 3.68 -8.10
C CYS A 172 10.54 4.74 -9.07
N PRO A 173 10.40 4.58 -10.40
CA PRO A 173 10.94 5.54 -11.38
C PRO A 173 10.24 6.90 -11.34
N GLU A 174 8.96 6.91 -10.93
CA GLU A 174 8.13 8.12 -10.90
C GLU A 174 8.10 8.77 -9.50
N ASN A 175 8.88 8.26 -8.54
CA ASN A 175 8.84 8.74 -7.15
C ASN A 175 7.41 8.81 -6.58
N ALA A 176 6.57 7.84 -6.95
CA ALA A 176 5.17 7.81 -6.56
C ALA A 176 4.95 7.32 -5.11
N ILE A 177 5.97 6.75 -4.46
CA ILE A 177 5.87 6.32 -3.05
C ILE A 177 6.29 7.48 -2.15
N VAL A 178 5.34 7.99 -1.38
CA VAL A 178 5.52 9.15 -0.51
C VAL A 178 5.16 8.81 0.95
N ARG A 179 5.76 9.52 1.90
CA ARG A 179 5.33 9.46 3.30
C ARG A 179 4.24 10.50 3.54
N ILE A 180 3.12 10.05 4.05
CA ILE A 180 1.99 10.92 4.42
C ILE A 180 1.79 10.88 5.94
N SER A 181 1.41 12.01 6.52
CA SER A 181 1.03 12.07 7.95
C SER A 181 -0.37 11.51 8.12
N THR A 182 -0.53 10.61 9.10
CA THR A 182 -1.81 10.00 9.45
C THR A 182 -2.10 10.26 10.93
N PRO A 183 -2.63 11.45 11.27
CA PRO A 183 -3.00 11.74 12.64
C PRO A 183 -4.09 10.76 13.09
N GLY A 184 -3.83 10.02 14.16
CA GLY A 184 -4.80 9.12 14.78
C GLY A 184 -4.79 7.66 14.30
N LEU A 185 -3.87 7.22 13.44
CA LEU A 185 -3.64 5.79 13.25
C LEU A 185 -2.99 5.18 14.50
N PRO A 186 -3.51 4.02 14.99
CA PRO A 186 -2.83 3.30 16.05
C PRO A 186 -1.45 2.82 15.57
N PRO A 187 -0.47 2.64 16.47
CA PRO A 187 0.79 2.01 16.12
C PRO A 187 0.50 0.61 15.55
N VAL A 188 1.27 0.21 14.54
CA VAL A 188 1.20 -1.16 13.99
C VAL A 188 1.56 -2.12 15.11
N GLU A 189 0.58 -2.89 15.59
CA GLU A 189 0.89 -4.04 16.48
C GLU A 189 1.65 -5.06 15.62
N GLU A 190 2.79 -5.53 16.14
CA GLU A 190 3.56 -6.60 15.50
C GLU A 190 2.64 -7.82 15.36
N HIS A 191 2.16 -8.06 14.15
CA HIS A 191 1.42 -9.26 13.83
C HIS A 191 2.36 -10.46 13.94
N GLY A 192 2.30 -11.13 15.09
CA GLY A 192 2.87 -12.46 15.25
C GLY A 192 2.34 -13.35 14.12
N GLU A 193 3.28 -13.90 13.34
CA GLU A 193 3.03 -14.81 12.24
C GLU A 193 2.15 -15.97 12.71
N THR A 194 0.86 -15.92 12.36
CA THR A 194 0.05 -17.13 12.27
C THR A 194 -0.26 -17.35 10.80
N HIS A 195 0.69 -17.93 10.08
CA HIS A 195 0.39 -18.59 8.82
C HIS A 195 -0.48 -19.82 9.13
N PRO A 196 -1.71 -19.91 8.65
CA PRO A 196 -2.39 -21.19 8.60
C PRO A 196 -1.66 -22.02 7.54
N THR A 197 -0.99 -23.06 8.00
CA THR A 197 -0.54 -24.16 7.15
C THR A 197 -1.78 -24.82 6.55
N ALA A 198 -1.89 -24.77 5.21
CA ALA A 198 -2.81 -25.58 4.45
C ALA A 198 -2.27 -26.97 4.26
#